data_f433bc0bccd3bf0ecc8a9aa5812e86b0
#
_entry.id   f433bc0bccd3bf0ecc8a9aa5812e86b0
#
_cell.length_a   1.000
_cell.length_b   1.000
_cell.length_c   1.000
_cell.angle_alpha   90.00
_cell.angle_beta   90.00
_cell.angle_gamma   90.00
#
_symmetry.space_group_name_H-M   'P 1'
#
loop_
_entity.id
_entity.type
_entity.pdbx_description
1 polymer ?
#
loop_
_entity_poly.entity_id
_entity_poly.type
_entity_poly.pdbx_seq_one_letter_code
_entity_poly.pdbx_strand_id
1 'polypeptide(L)'
;KDNLGGLVQIIINQQLSNKAAATIFHRFKSLFTGQITSRKILALSEPNFTAVGISRPKASYIHALAQRLAAEPKFLQKVRAADDQSATKLMTSIKGIGPWSAQIFLMFNLGRLDIFPIGDLILNRAIRTLYEAQPGEEASVAERWTPYRSIASMHLWRWTDDS
;
A
#
# COMPACT_ATOMS: atom_id res chain seq x y z
N LYS A 1 0.12 12.65 8.75
CA LYS A 1 1.03 11.76 7.98
C LYS A 1 1.05 12.21 6.52
N ASP A 2 2.20 12.10 5.87
CA ASP A 2 2.35 12.32 4.42
C ASP A 2 1.70 11.14 3.66
N ASN A 3 0.44 11.31 3.26
CA ASN A 3 -0.31 10.25 2.60
C ASN A 3 0.18 9.99 1.16
N LEU A 4 0.71 11.00 0.46
CA LEU A 4 1.28 10.81 -0.88
C LEU A 4 2.59 10.01 -0.81
N GLY A 5 3.50 10.37 0.10
CA GLY A 5 4.73 9.62 0.33
C GLY A 5 4.46 8.17 0.73
N GLY A 6 3.46 7.93 1.58
CA GLY A 6 3.03 6.59 1.96
C GLY A 6 2.53 5.75 0.78
N LEU A 7 1.73 6.34 -0.11
CA LEU A 7 1.25 5.66 -1.33
C LEU A 7 2.39 5.35 -2.30
N VAL A 8 3.32 6.28 -2.49
CA VAL A 8 4.52 6.03 -3.31
C VAL A 8 5.35 4.89 -2.72
N GLN A 9 5.52 4.86 -1.39
CA GLN A 9 6.23 3.78 -0.72
C GLN A 9 5.54 2.42 -0.95
N ILE A 10 4.22 2.35 -0.86
CA ILE A 10 3.45 1.13 -1.13
C ILE A 10 3.67 0.65 -2.57
N ILE A 11 3.63 1.56 -3.57
CA ILE A 11 3.90 1.21 -4.97
C ILE A 11 5.33 0.68 -5.14
N ILE A 12 6.31 1.30 -4.48
CA ILE A 12 7.71 0.84 -4.52
C ILE A 12 7.85 -0.54 -3.90
N ASN A 13 7.15 -0.82 -2.79
CA ASN A 13 7.22 -2.09 -2.06
C ASN A 13 6.67 -3.29 -2.85
N GLN A 14 5.78 -3.08 -3.82
CA GLN A 14 5.21 -4.18 -4.60
C GLN A 14 6.30 -5.12 -5.14
N GLN A 15 6.21 -6.43 -4.84
CA GLN A 15 7.12 -7.47 -5.31
C GLN A 15 8.61 -7.25 -4.94
N LEU A 16 8.88 -6.53 -3.88
CA LEU A 16 10.25 -6.33 -3.35
C LEU A 16 10.32 -6.75 -1.88
N SER A 17 11.51 -7.12 -1.43
CA SER A 17 11.77 -7.26 0.01
C SER A 17 11.72 -5.89 0.70
N ASN A 18 11.34 -5.87 1.97
CA ASN A 18 11.26 -4.64 2.77
C ASN A 18 12.57 -3.84 2.74
N LYS A 19 13.72 -4.51 2.80
CA LYS A 19 15.05 -3.89 2.76
C LYS A 19 15.33 -3.20 1.42
N ALA A 20 15.05 -3.88 0.30
CA ALA A 20 15.25 -3.32 -1.04
C ALA A 20 14.32 -2.12 -1.27
N ALA A 21 13.05 -2.25 -0.91
CA ALA A 21 12.07 -1.19 -1.06
C ALA A 21 12.40 0.04 -0.21
N ALA A 22 12.86 -0.14 1.04
CA ALA A 22 13.29 0.95 1.90
C ALA A 22 14.47 1.74 1.29
N THR A 23 15.45 1.03 0.72
CA THR A 23 16.59 1.65 0.04
C THR A 23 16.14 2.49 -1.17
N ILE A 24 15.28 1.93 -2.01
CA ILE A 24 14.75 2.64 -3.20
C ILE A 24 13.93 3.85 -2.77
N PHE A 25 13.05 3.70 -1.77
CA PHE A 25 12.24 4.81 -1.28
C PHE A 25 13.10 5.93 -0.67
N HIS A 26 14.17 5.59 0.05
CA HIS A 26 15.12 6.58 0.56
C HIS A 26 15.78 7.38 -0.59
N ARG A 27 16.26 6.69 -1.63
CA ARG A 27 16.82 7.33 -2.83
C ARG A 27 15.78 8.19 -3.56
N PHE A 28 14.53 7.70 -3.66
CA PHE A 28 13.45 8.48 -4.25
C PHE A 28 13.19 9.77 -3.47
N LYS A 29 13.18 9.71 -2.14
CA LYS A 29 13.03 10.91 -1.31
C LYS A 29 14.14 11.94 -1.52
N SER A 30 15.37 11.50 -1.78
CA SER A 30 16.50 12.42 -1.99
C SER A 30 16.43 13.21 -3.31
N LEU A 31 15.53 12.85 -4.23
CA LEU A 31 15.22 13.65 -5.42
C LEU A 31 14.51 14.97 -5.08
N PHE A 32 14.02 15.14 -3.86
CA PHE A 32 13.19 16.27 -3.47
C PHE A 32 13.83 17.07 -2.33
N THR A 33 13.80 18.38 -2.46
CA THR A 33 14.01 19.29 -1.33
C THR A 33 12.68 19.49 -0.60
N GLY A 34 12.59 19.07 0.68
CA GLY A 34 11.37 19.17 1.51
C GLY A 34 10.29 18.17 1.10
N GLN A 35 9.02 18.55 1.21
CA GLN A 35 7.88 17.65 1.00
C GLN A 35 7.77 17.15 -0.44
N ILE A 36 7.38 15.86 -0.57
CA ILE A 36 6.97 15.24 -1.83
C ILE A 36 5.57 15.75 -2.17
N THR A 37 5.42 16.37 -3.35
CA THR A 37 4.14 16.85 -3.84
C THR A 37 3.84 16.28 -5.22
N SER A 38 2.55 16.20 -5.60
CA SER A 38 2.14 15.74 -6.93
C SER A 38 2.84 16.54 -8.04
N ARG A 39 2.93 17.87 -7.89
CA ARG A 39 3.62 18.74 -8.85
C ARG A 39 5.09 18.37 -9.04
N LYS A 40 5.82 18.12 -7.95
CA LYS A 40 7.22 17.73 -8.01
C LYS A 40 7.41 16.35 -8.65
N ILE A 41 6.54 15.39 -8.34
CA ILE A 41 6.55 14.06 -8.99
C ILE A 41 6.32 14.19 -10.49
N LEU A 42 5.34 14.99 -10.92
CA LEU A 42 5.02 15.18 -12.32
C LEU A 42 6.12 15.89 -13.12
N ALA A 43 7.03 16.60 -12.45
CA ALA A 43 8.21 17.21 -13.07
C ALA A 43 9.38 16.22 -13.27
N LEU A 44 9.32 15.01 -12.69
CA LEU A 44 10.36 14.00 -12.88
C LEU A 44 10.21 13.33 -14.23
N SER A 45 11.34 13.13 -14.91
CA SER A 45 11.43 12.33 -16.12
C SER A 45 11.69 10.85 -15.82
N GLU A 46 11.48 9.95 -16.77
CA GLU A 46 11.75 8.51 -16.62
C GLU A 46 13.18 8.22 -16.14
N PRO A 47 14.25 8.87 -16.64
CA PRO A 47 15.61 8.69 -16.12
C PRO A 47 15.76 8.98 -14.62
N ASN A 48 15.01 9.94 -14.06
CA ASN A 48 15.07 10.20 -12.62
C ASN A 48 14.59 9.00 -11.79
N PHE A 49 13.51 8.32 -12.23
CA PHE A 49 13.01 7.13 -11.57
C PHE A 49 13.97 5.94 -11.70
N THR A 50 14.51 5.73 -12.88
CA THR A 50 15.46 4.63 -13.15
C THR A 50 16.74 4.79 -12.34
N ALA A 51 17.28 6.01 -12.22
CA ALA A 51 18.48 6.31 -11.46
C ALA A 51 18.36 5.95 -9.97
N VAL A 52 17.16 6.00 -9.40
CA VAL A 52 16.92 5.63 -7.99
C VAL A 52 16.47 4.17 -7.82
N GLY A 53 16.37 3.40 -8.91
CA GLY A 53 16.02 1.98 -8.89
C GLY A 53 14.51 1.69 -9.02
N ILE A 54 13.72 2.64 -9.49
CA ILE A 54 12.29 2.46 -9.74
C ILE A 54 12.10 1.99 -11.18
N SER A 55 11.42 0.84 -11.36
CA SER A 55 11.12 0.28 -12.68
C SER A 55 10.13 1.16 -13.47
N ARG A 56 10.17 1.07 -14.81
CA ARG A 56 9.24 1.80 -15.69
C ARG A 56 7.76 1.62 -15.34
N PRO A 57 7.25 0.40 -15.07
CA PRO A 57 5.87 0.24 -14.64
C PRO A 57 5.55 1.00 -13.34
N LYS A 58 6.42 0.91 -12.32
CA LYS A 58 6.23 1.63 -11.05
C LYS A 58 6.31 3.14 -11.23
N ALA A 59 7.21 3.66 -12.07
CA ALA A 59 7.26 5.07 -12.43
C ALA A 59 5.92 5.53 -13.05
N SER A 60 5.36 4.76 -13.99
CA SER A 60 4.03 5.02 -14.55
C SER A 60 2.92 5.04 -13.50
N TYR A 61 2.96 4.15 -12.50
CA TYR A 61 1.97 4.12 -11.42
C TYR A 61 2.10 5.32 -10.48
N ILE A 62 3.33 5.72 -10.15
CA ILE A 62 3.60 6.91 -9.34
C ILE A 62 3.15 8.18 -10.07
N HIS A 63 3.38 8.27 -11.38
CA HIS A 63 2.85 9.36 -12.20
C HIS A 63 1.32 9.39 -12.23
N ALA A 64 0.66 8.26 -12.45
CA ALA A 64 -0.80 8.15 -12.44
C ALA A 64 -1.40 8.58 -11.08
N LEU A 65 -0.78 8.18 -9.97
CA LEU A 65 -1.14 8.64 -8.64
C LEU A 65 -1.02 10.16 -8.51
N ALA A 66 0.13 10.73 -8.93
CA ALA A 66 0.37 12.16 -8.86
C ALA A 66 -0.61 12.97 -9.74
N GLN A 67 -0.93 12.48 -10.93
CA GLN A 67 -1.94 13.06 -11.83
C GLN A 67 -3.32 13.05 -11.17
N ARG A 68 -3.74 11.91 -10.59
CA ARG A 68 -5.02 11.81 -9.90
C ARG A 68 -5.14 12.82 -8.76
N LEU A 69 -4.13 12.94 -7.92
CA LEU A 69 -4.14 13.86 -6.78
C LEU A 69 -4.01 15.34 -7.20
N ALA A 70 -3.35 15.63 -8.31
CA ALA A 70 -3.31 16.98 -8.87
C ALA A 70 -4.66 17.40 -9.47
N ALA A 71 -5.33 16.48 -10.18
CA ALA A 71 -6.64 16.73 -10.78
C ALA A 71 -7.76 16.83 -9.74
N GLU A 72 -7.65 16.08 -8.64
CA GLU A 72 -8.65 16.04 -7.57
C GLU A 72 -7.98 16.22 -6.19
N PRO A 73 -7.69 17.46 -5.76
CA PRO A 73 -6.98 17.72 -4.50
C PRO A 73 -7.68 17.17 -3.25
N LYS A 74 -8.99 16.97 -3.30
CA LYS A 74 -9.79 16.40 -2.19
C LYS A 74 -9.93 14.87 -2.26
N PHE A 75 -9.28 14.21 -3.22
CA PHE A 75 -9.42 12.76 -3.42
C PHE A 75 -9.13 11.96 -2.14
N LEU A 76 -8.00 12.20 -1.48
CA LEU A 76 -7.65 11.49 -0.25
C LEU A 76 -8.56 11.84 0.94
N GLN A 77 -9.19 13.00 0.93
CA GLN A 77 -10.22 13.33 1.92
C GLN A 77 -11.49 12.49 1.68
N LYS A 78 -11.89 12.30 0.41
CA LYS A 78 -13.00 11.40 0.06
C LYS A 78 -12.71 9.96 0.47
N VAL A 79 -11.49 9.46 0.19
CA VAL A 79 -11.07 8.12 0.64
C VAL A 79 -11.15 8.00 2.15
N ARG A 80 -10.71 9.00 2.89
CA ARG A 80 -10.77 9.00 4.35
C ARG A 80 -12.19 8.98 4.91
N ALA A 81 -13.12 9.70 4.27
CA ALA A 81 -14.50 9.82 4.69
C ALA A 81 -15.38 8.62 4.28
N ALA A 82 -14.96 7.84 3.30
CA ALA A 82 -15.69 6.68 2.81
C ALA A 82 -15.57 5.47 3.77
N ASP A 83 -16.52 4.54 3.74
CA ASP A 83 -16.38 3.22 4.34
C ASP A 83 -15.24 2.41 3.71
N ASP A 84 -14.89 1.24 4.29
CA ASP A 84 -13.73 0.46 3.86
C ASP A 84 -13.86 -0.06 2.42
N GLN A 85 -15.04 -0.50 2.03
CA GLN A 85 -15.29 -1.01 0.69
C GLN A 85 -15.22 0.11 -0.35
N SER A 86 -15.91 1.21 -0.10
CA SER A 86 -15.92 2.39 -0.97
C SER A 86 -14.52 3.02 -1.07
N ALA A 87 -13.79 3.10 0.04
CA ALA A 87 -12.41 3.59 0.07
C ALA A 87 -11.48 2.70 -0.77
N THR A 88 -11.59 1.38 -0.64
CA THR A 88 -10.82 0.42 -1.46
C THR A 88 -11.16 0.61 -2.94
N LYS A 89 -12.44 0.74 -3.31
CA LYS A 89 -12.89 0.98 -4.68
C LYS A 89 -12.34 2.30 -5.24
N LEU A 90 -12.37 3.38 -4.46
CA LEU A 90 -11.76 4.66 -4.85
C LEU A 90 -10.26 4.50 -5.12
N MET A 91 -9.53 3.86 -4.23
CA MET A 91 -8.09 3.67 -4.37
C MET A 91 -7.73 2.81 -5.58
N THR A 92 -8.46 1.72 -5.83
CA THR A 92 -8.22 0.83 -6.98
C THR A 92 -8.56 1.45 -8.32
N SER A 93 -9.24 2.60 -8.37
CA SER A 93 -9.42 3.39 -9.59
C SER A 93 -8.12 4.02 -10.10
N ILE A 94 -7.06 4.05 -9.28
CA ILE A 94 -5.74 4.57 -9.67
C ILE A 94 -4.92 3.44 -10.28
N LYS A 95 -4.39 3.65 -11.49
CA LYS A 95 -3.54 2.69 -12.17
C LYS A 95 -2.35 2.28 -11.28
N GLY A 96 -2.15 0.98 -11.09
CA GLY A 96 -1.06 0.43 -10.28
C GLY A 96 -1.38 0.27 -8.79
N ILE A 97 -2.57 0.66 -8.34
CA ILE A 97 -3.06 0.39 -6.99
C ILE A 97 -4.12 -0.71 -7.07
N GLY A 98 -3.72 -1.93 -6.69
CA GLY A 98 -4.63 -3.06 -6.55
C GLY A 98 -5.29 -3.12 -5.17
N PRO A 99 -6.22 -4.09 -4.95
CA PRO A 99 -6.91 -4.25 -3.66
C PRO A 99 -5.95 -4.37 -2.47
N TRP A 100 -4.90 -5.18 -2.58
CA TRP A 100 -3.88 -5.32 -1.54
C TRP A 100 -3.21 -3.98 -1.20
N SER A 101 -2.74 -3.23 -2.19
CA SER A 101 -2.10 -1.93 -1.98
C SER A 101 -3.05 -0.91 -1.36
N ALA A 102 -4.32 -0.91 -1.78
CA ALA A 102 -5.36 -0.06 -1.19
C ALA A 102 -5.57 -0.40 0.29
N GLN A 103 -5.71 -1.67 0.62
CA GLN A 103 -5.92 -2.16 1.98
C GLN A 103 -4.72 -1.84 2.90
N ILE A 104 -3.49 -2.03 2.42
CA ILE A 104 -2.26 -1.63 3.13
C ILE A 104 -2.27 -0.13 3.43
N PHE A 105 -2.69 0.71 2.49
CA PHE A 105 -2.84 2.15 2.71
C PHE A 105 -3.89 2.47 3.78
N LEU A 106 -5.05 1.83 3.73
CA LEU A 106 -6.11 2.01 4.72
C LEU A 106 -5.64 1.64 6.13
N MET A 107 -4.91 0.53 6.27
CA MET A 107 -4.35 0.07 7.54
C MET A 107 -3.29 1.04 8.09
N PHE A 108 -2.21 1.24 7.35
CA PHE A 108 -1.02 1.90 7.89
C PHE A 108 -1.01 3.43 7.76
N ASN A 109 -1.67 3.98 6.74
CA ASN A 109 -1.72 5.42 6.54
C ASN A 109 -2.96 6.07 7.12
N LEU A 110 -4.12 5.41 7.03
CA LEU A 110 -5.38 5.92 7.59
C LEU A 110 -5.69 5.38 8.99
N GLY A 111 -5.00 4.31 9.43
CA GLY A 111 -5.17 3.73 10.77
C GLY A 111 -6.47 2.96 10.94
N ARG A 112 -7.03 2.38 9.87
CA ARG A 112 -8.24 1.57 9.95
C ARG A 112 -7.95 0.25 10.65
N LEU A 113 -8.81 -0.11 11.60
CA LEU A 113 -8.57 -1.25 12.49
C LEU A 113 -9.12 -2.57 11.95
N ASP A 114 -10.07 -2.51 11.02
CA ASP A 114 -10.81 -3.70 10.57
C ASP A 114 -10.64 -4.01 9.07
N ILE A 115 -9.43 -3.92 8.59
CA ILE A 115 -9.05 -4.31 7.23
C ILE A 115 -8.34 -5.65 7.27
N PHE A 116 -8.74 -6.57 6.38
CA PHE A 116 -7.99 -7.79 6.08
C PHE A 116 -7.43 -7.69 4.65
N PRO A 117 -6.09 -7.72 4.47
CA PRO A 117 -5.47 -7.60 3.15
C PRO A 117 -5.64 -8.89 2.35
N ILE A 118 -6.76 -9.01 1.67
CA ILE A 118 -7.10 -10.17 0.83
C ILE A 118 -6.00 -10.38 -0.22
N GLY A 119 -5.51 -11.61 -0.35
CA GLY A 119 -4.45 -11.95 -1.30
C GLY A 119 -3.02 -11.71 -0.80
N ASP A 120 -2.84 -11.32 0.46
CA ASP A 120 -1.52 -11.30 1.08
C ASP A 120 -1.02 -12.74 1.29
N LEU A 121 0.05 -13.10 0.57
CA LEU A 121 0.57 -14.46 0.57
C LEU A 121 1.12 -14.90 1.93
N ILE A 122 1.70 -13.96 2.67
CA ILE A 122 2.30 -14.23 4.00
C ILE A 122 1.18 -14.48 5.00
N LEU A 123 0.16 -13.62 5.03
CA LEU A 123 -1.01 -13.81 5.89
C LEU A 123 -1.76 -15.09 5.58
N ASN A 124 -2.00 -15.37 4.30
CA ASN A 124 -2.68 -16.59 3.90
C ASN A 124 -1.91 -17.83 4.36
N ARG A 125 -0.58 -17.84 4.20
CA ARG A 125 0.28 -18.92 4.70
C ARG A 125 0.19 -19.05 6.23
N ALA A 126 0.30 -17.95 6.97
CA ALA A 126 0.22 -17.93 8.42
C ALA A 126 -1.13 -18.49 8.92
N ILE A 127 -2.23 -18.08 8.31
CA ILE A 127 -3.58 -18.55 8.65
C ILE A 127 -3.69 -20.05 8.41
N ARG A 128 -3.25 -20.55 7.26
CA ARG A 128 -3.28 -21.99 6.97
C ARG A 128 -2.46 -22.81 7.96
N THR A 129 -1.31 -22.28 8.36
CA THR A 129 -0.42 -22.97 9.34
C THR A 129 -1.00 -22.97 10.75
N LEU A 130 -1.52 -21.84 11.23
CA LEU A 130 -1.94 -21.69 12.63
C LEU A 130 -3.38 -22.16 12.90
N TYR A 131 -4.24 -22.07 11.87
CA TYR A 131 -5.68 -22.38 11.99
C TYR A 131 -6.08 -23.62 11.20
N GLU A 132 -5.11 -24.34 10.58
CA GLU A 132 -5.34 -25.52 9.75
C GLU A 132 -6.37 -25.27 8.63
N ALA A 133 -6.45 -24.00 8.17
CA ALA A 133 -7.41 -23.56 7.18
C ALA A 133 -7.05 -24.08 5.78
N GLN A 134 -8.05 -24.44 5.00
CA GLN A 134 -7.85 -24.81 3.60
C GLN A 134 -7.65 -23.58 2.71
N PRO A 135 -7.00 -23.71 1.54
CA PRO A 135 -6.93 -22.64 0.57
C PRO A 135 -8.30 -22.06 0.22
N GLY A 136 -8.49 -20.76 0.40
CA GLY A 136 -9.74 -20.05 0.17
C GLY A 136 -10.57 -19.77 1.43
N GLU A 137 -10.22 -20.35 2.58
CA GLU A 137 -10.92 -20.14 3.86
C GLU A 137 -10.33 -18.97 4.68
N GLU A 138 -9.24 -18.36 4.24
CA GLU A 138 -8.50 -17.36 5.02
C GLU A 138 -9.35 -16.15 5.39
N ALA A 139 -10.23 -15.71 4.49
CA ALA A 139 -11.14 -14.61 4.76
C ALA A 139 -12.17 -15.00 5.84
N SER A 140 -12.70 -16.22 5.82
CA SER A 140 -13.63 -16.73 6.82
C SER A 140 -12.99 -16.85 8.21
N VAL A 141 -11.73 -17.28 8.28
CA VAL A 141 -10.96 -17.25 9.53
C VAL A 141 -10.80 -15.82 10.04
N ALA A 142 -10.46 -14.89 9.14
CA ALA A 142 -10.24 -13.49 9.49
C ALA A 142 -11.52 -12.78 9.99
N GLU A 143 -12.72 -13.21 9.60
CA GLU A 143 -13.98 -12.67 10.13
C GLU A 143 -14.09 -12.76 11.66
N ARG A 144 -13.47 -13.76 12.28
CA ARG A 144 -13.46 -13.94 13.74
C ARG A 144 -12.74 -12.82 14.49
N TRP A 145 -11.90 -12.03 13.79
CA TRP A 145 -11.11 -10.94 14.37
C TRP A 145 -11.79 -9.57 14.26
N THR A 146 -12.97 -9.52 13.63
CA THR A 146 -13.77 -8.29 13.56
C THR A 146 -14.08 -7.78 14.97
N PRO A 147 -13.90 -6.49 15.30
CA PRO A 147 -13.56 -5.36 14.41
C PRO A 147 -12.04 -5.01 14.36
N TYR A 148 -11.15 -5.99 14.57
CA TYR A 148 -9.71 -5.75 14.72
C TYR A 148 -8.85 -6.54 13.73
N ARG A 149 -9.37 -6.82 12.51
CA ARG A 149 -8.67 -7.61 11.48
C ARG A 149 -7.29 -7.04 11.12
N SER A 150 -7.13 -5.72 11.12
CA SER A 150 -5.82 -5.08 10.87
C SER A 150 -4.79 -5.42 11.96
N ILE A 151 -5.23 -5.42 13.23
CA ILE A 151 -4.36 -5.74 14.36
C ILE A 151 -3.95 -7.22 14.31
N ALA A 152 -4.90 -8.12 14.07
CA ALA A 152 -4.62 -9.54 13.91
C ALA A 152 -3.63 -9.79 12.75
N SER A 153 -3.83 -9.13 11.61
CA SER A 153 -2.91 -9.21 10.47
C SER A 153 -1.48 -8.77 10.84
N MET A 154 -1.32 -7.68 11.59
CA MET A 154 -0.01 -7.23 12.06
C MET A 154 0.68 -8.25 13.00
N HIS A 155 -0.09 -8.91 13.87
CA HIS A 155 0.46 -9.98 14.71
C HIS A 155 0.88 -11.21 13.90
N LEU A 156 0.11 -11.58 12.88
CA LEU A 156 0.47 -12.70 12.00
C LEU A 156 1.72 -12.40 11.16
N TRP A 157 1.87 -11.20 10.62
CA TRP A 157 3.13 -10.82 9.94
C TRP A 157 4.32 -10.93 10.89
N ARG A 158 4.19 -10.39 12.11
CA ARG A 158 5.28 -10.49 13.10
C ARG A 158 5.63 -11.93 13.42
N TRP A 159 4.62 -12.79 13.61
CA TRP A 159 4.85 -14.22 13.86
C TRP A 159 5.64 -14.87 12.70
N THR A 160 5.36 -14.50 11.44
CA THR A 160 6.12 -15.03 10.30
C THR A 160 7.52 -14.47 10.19
N ASP A 161 7.80 -13.28 10.71
CA ASP A 161 9.15 -12.71 10.74
C ASP A 161 10.04 -13.37 11.82
N ASP A 162 9.42 -13.88 12.89
CA ASP A 162 10.09 -14.50 14.03
C ASP A 162 10.21 -16.05 13.87
N SER A 163 9.62 -16.66 12.81
CA SER A 163 9.56 -18.11 12.55
C SER A 163 10.56 -18.52 11.46
#